data_2dfae81e812b2f29785553ca395b9dbc
#
_entry.id   2dfae81e812b2f29785553ca395b9dbc
#
_cell.length_a   1.000
_cell.length_b   1.000
_cell.length_c   1.000
_cell.angle_alpha   90.00
_cell.angle_beta   90.00
_cell.angle_gamma   90.00
#
_symmetry.space_group_name_H-M   'P 1'
#
loop_
_entity.id
_entity.type
_entity.pdbx_description
1 polymer ?
#
loop_
_entity_poly.entity_id
_entity_poly.type
_entity_poly.pdbx_seq_one_letter_code
_entity_poly.pdbx_strand_id
1 'polypeptide(L)'
;MSETAARLTALRETMKRSGTDLVALGPGSHMQWLVGFHPHADERPCLLLVSQSGECFLMPVLNAEGSREETDIAFHNWADDEGPDAALASALKAIGAKDARSVVVDETMRADFALLLLGALPGAKHAFTDDTVGALRMRKSESEFAMLKTSAAVADRAMQLAFGSIRPGMSERELATIISDHFASEGAATLFTIVGGGPNGAFPHHQSGERKFVEGDAVVIDIGARKGGFPSDITRMVAVGRPPDGYEEVHAVVERAVQAAMNAARPGVKAKDVDAAARTVIADAGYGKYFVHRTGHGLGIDGHEPPYITASSETVLEEGMVFSLEPGIYLPARFGIRLEDIVILRTDGPEIFSSLPRDLHLSKR
;
A
#
# COMPACT_ATOMS: atom_id res chain seq x y z
N MET A 1 8.50 26.01 -8.55
CA MET A 1 7.34 25.28 -9.11
C MET A 1 6.73 24.54 -7.94
N SER A 2 5.40 24.59 -7.75
CA SER A 2 4.74 23.79 -6.70
C SER A 2 4.89 22.30 -7.02
N GLU A 3 4.76 21.44 -5.99
CA GLU A 3 4.83 19.97 -6.15
C GLU A 3 3.74 19.48 -7.11
N THR A 4 2.51 20.01 -6.99
CA THR A 4 1.40 19.75 -7.91
C THR A 4 1.76 20.07 -9.36
N ALA A 5 2.35 21.23 -9.62
CA ALA A 5 2.73 21.61 -10.98
C ALA A 5 3.83 20.71 -11.56
N ALA A 6 4.78 20.26 -10.74
CA ALA A 6 5.80 19.31 -11.15
C ALA A 6 5.20 17.94 -11.47
N ARG A 7 4.28 17.44 -10.63
CA ARG A 7 3.58 16.15 -10.81
C ARG A 7 2.66 16.17 -12.04
N LEU A 8 1.92 17.25 -12.29
CA LEU A 8 1.11 17.41 -13.50
C LEU A 8 1.97 17.45 -14.77
N THR A 9 3.14 18.11 -14.73
CA THR A 9 4.08 18.10 -15.85
C THR A 9 4.59 16.69 -16.13
N ALA A 10 5.02 15.96 -15.11
CA ALA A 10 5.49 14.56 -15.24
C ALA A 10 4.37 13.65 -15.75
N LEU A 11 3.13 13.84 -15.28
CA LEU A 11 1.97 13.07 -15.76
C LEU A 11 1.75 13.30 -17.26
N ARG A 12 1.76 14.55 -17.75
CA ARG A 12 1.59 14.86 -19.18
C ARG A 12 2.70 14.25 -20.04
N GLU A 13 3.95 14.24 -19.56
CA GLU A 13 5.04 13.56 -20.26
C GLU A 13 4.80 12.06 -20.35
N THR A 14 4.30 11.45 -19.28
CA THR A 14 3.97 10.03 -19.24
C THR A 14 2.79 9.71 -20.16
N MET A 15 1.72 10.51 -20.11
CA MET A 15 0.56 10.42 -21.04
C MET A 15 1.00 10.50 -22.50
N LYS A 16 1.93 11.41 -22.82
CA LYS A 16 2.47 11.54 -24.18
C LYS A 16 3.20 10.27 -24.63
N ARG A 17 3.98 9.65 -23.75
CA ARG A 17 4.71 8.40 -24.05
C ARG A 17 3.77 7.22 -24.24
N SER A 18 2.72 7.11 -23.40
CA SER A 18 1.73 6.03 -23.46
C SER A 18 0.64 6.26 -24.52
N GLY A 19 0.58 7.41 -25.15
CA GLY A 19 -0.49 7.76 -26.10
C GLY A 19 -1.86 7.97 -25.42
N THR A 20 -1.85 8.42 -24.15
CA THR A 20 -3.07 8.69 -23.37
C THR A 20 -3.55 10.11 -23.60
N ASP A 21 -4.83 10.27 -24.03
CA ASP A 21 -5.45 11.57 -24.27
C ASP A 21 -6.01 12.19 -22.99
N LEU A 22 -6.55 11.37 -22.08
CA LEU A 22 -7.22 11.80 -20.86
C LEU A 22 -6.89 10.85 -19.70
N VAL A 23 -6.57 11.43 -18.55
CA VAL A 23 -6.54 10.74 -17.26
C VAL A 23 -7.67 11.27 -16.40
N ALA A 24 -8.47 10.40 -15.82
CA ALA A 24 -9.56 10.71 -14.92
C ALA A 24 -9.37 10.02 -13.58
N LEU A 25 -9.28 10.80 -12.51
CA LEU A 25 -9.06 10.33 -11.15
C LEU A 25 -10.29 10.62 -10.29
N GLY A 26 -10.74 9.62 -9.55
CA GLY A 26 -11.76 9.78 -8.51
C GLY A 26 -11.17 10.31 -7.19
N PRO A 27 -12.01 10.68 -6.21
CA PRO A 27 -11.53 11.00 -4.86
C PRO A 27 -10.83 9.78 -4.25
N GLY A 28 -9.53 9.90 -4.05
CA GLY A 28 -8.70 8.80 -3.56
C GLY A 28 -7.20 9.11 -3.65
N SER A 29 -6.40 8.07 -3.49
CA SER A 29 -4.95 8.19 -3.34
C SER A 29 -4.23 8.75 -4.57
N HIS A 30 -4.72 8.45 -5.78
CA HIS A 30 -4.15 9.02 -7.01
C HIS A 30 -4.37 10.53 -7.08
N MET A 31 -5.57 10.99 -6.77
CA MET A 31 -5.90 12.42 -6.71
C MET A 31 -5.12 13.10 -5.58
N GLN A 32 -5.11 12.51 -4.37
CA GLN A 32 -4.33 12.99 -3.22
C GLN A 32 -2.84 13.16 -3.59
N TRP A 33 -2.26 12.15 -4.26
CA TRP A 33 -0.87 12.24 -4.67
C TRP A 33 -0.64 13.34 -5.69
N LEU A 34 -1.51 13.49 -6.70
CA LEU A 34 -1.28 14.38 -7.82
C LEU A 34 -1.44 15.85 -7.44
N VAL A 35 -2.47 16.17 -6.64
CA VAL A 35 -2.86 17.57 -6.34
C VAL A 35 -2.86 17.94 -4.85
N GLY A 36 -2.48 17.02 -3.97
CA GLY A 36 -2.31 17.26 -2.53
C GLY A 36 -3.57 17.04 -1.69
N PHE A 37 -4.73 16.90 -2.31
CA PHE A 37 -6.00 16.65 -1.60
C PHE A 37 -6.96 15.82 -2.45
N HIS A 38 -8.05 15.37 -1.84
CA HIS A 38 -9.26 14.93 -2.54
C HIS A 38 -10.51 15.30 -1.72
N PRO A 39 -11.64 15.64 -2.36
CA PRO A 39 -12.90 15.85 -1.67
C PRO A 39 -13.38 14.57 -0.97
N HIS A 40 -14.35 14.73 -0.06
CA HIS A 40 -15.03 13.59 0.53
C HIS A 40 -15.64 12.71 -0.57
N ALA A 41 -15.36 11.39 -0.50
CA ALA A 41 -15.88 10.43 -1.46
C ALA A 41 -17.29 10.00 -1.04
N ASP A 42 -18.30 10.26 -1.87
CA ASP A 42 -19.66 9.79 -1.73
C ASP A 42 -20.20 9.27 -3.08
N GLU A 43 -21.51 9.22 -3.26
CA GLU A 43 -22.17 8.80 -4.51
C GLU A 43 -22.21 9.89 -5.58
N ARG A 44 -21.80 11.11 -5.29
CA ARG A 44 -21.79 12.23 -6.24
C ARG A 44 -20.52 12.21 -7.08
N PRO A 45 -20.62 12.11 -8.41
CA PRO A 45 -19.44 12.13 -9.26
C PRO A 45 -18.56 13.35 -9.06
N CYS A 46 -17.36 13.11 -8.58
CA CYS A 46 -16.26 14.05 -8.51
C CYS A 46 -15.07 13.46 -9.25
N LEU A 47 -14.53 14.15 -10.26
CA LEU A 47 -13.42 13.69 -11.08
C LEU A 47 -12.39 14.80 -11.28
N LEU A 48 -11.13 14.50 -11.07
CA LEU A 48 -10.03 15.28 -11.61
C LEU A 48 -9.73 14.76 -13.01
N LEU A 49 -9.88 15.63 -14.00
CA LEU A 49 -9.65 15.35 -15.41
C LEU A 49 -8.38 16.05 -15.88
N VAL A 50 -7.43 15.30 -16.44
CA VAL A 50 -6.15 15.84 -16.93
C VAL A 50 -5.94 15.43 -18.38
N SER A 51 -5.72 16.43 -19.26
CA SER A 51 -5.33 16.22 -20.66
C SER A 51 -3.97 16.84 -20.94
N GLN A 52 -3.50 16.76 -22.19
CA GLN A 52 -2.30 17.47 -22.63
C GLN A 52 -2.47 19.01 -22.62
N SER A 53 -3.71 19.50 -22.68
CA SER A 53 -4.02 20.92 -22.83
C SER A 53 -4.44 21.60 -21.53
N GLY A 54 -4.77 20.85 -20.49
CA GLY A 54 -5.21 21.41 -19.23
C GLY A 54 -5.75 20.36 -18.26
N GLU A 55 -6.16 20.86 -17.10
CA GLU A 55 -6.82 20.08 -16.05
C GLU A 55 -8.02 20.84 -15.50
N CYS A 56 -9.03 20.09 -15.04
CA CYS A 56 -10.17 20.65 -14.32
C CYS A 56 -10.85 19.58 -13.45
N PHE A 57 -11.68 20.02 -12.54
CA PHE A 57 -12.56 19.13 -11.79
C PHE A 57 -13.98 19.13 -12.36
N LEU A 58 -14.58 17.97 -12.49
CA LEU A 58 -16.02 17.80 -12.35
C LEU A 58 -16.32 17.78 -10.86
N MET A 59 -17.11 18.73 -10.35
CA MET A 59 -17.24 18.96 -8.92
C MET A 59 -18.70 19.17 -8.52
N PRO A 60 -19.23 18.37 -7.56
CA PRO A 60 -20.53 18.69 -6.94
C PRO A 60 -20.48 20.06 -6.27
N VAL A 61 -21.52 20.86 -6.44
CA VAL A 61 -21.64 22.21 -5.81
C VAL A 61 -21.43 22.12 -4.29
N LEU A 62 -21.92 21.03 -3.68
CA LEU A 62 -21.78 20.79 -2.24
C LEU A 62 -20.32 20.80 -1.76
N ASN A 63 -19.39 20.30 -2.59
CA ASN A 63 -17.99 20.15 -2.21
C ASN A 63 -17.12 21.30 -2.73
N ALA A 64 -17.67 22.16 -3.61
CA ALA A 64 -16.88 23.13 -4.36
C ALA A 64 -16.25 24.22 -3.47
N GLU A 65 -16.99 24.75 -2.49
CA GLU A 65 -16.50 25.85 -1.64
C GLU A 65 -15.29 25.42 -0.80
N GLY A 66 -15.41 24.29 -0.06
CA GLY A 66 -14.31 23.77 0.74
C GLY A 66 -13.10 23.35 -0.10
N SER A 67 -13.32 22.83 -1.32
CA SER A 67 -12.22 22.44 -2.21
C SER A 67 -11.48 23.61 -2.84
N ARG A 68 -12.08 24.81 -2.92
CA ARG A 68 -11.40 26.02 -3.47
C ARG A 68 -10.26 26.52 -2.58
N GLU A 69 -10.26 26.20 -1.30
CA GLU A 69 -9.18 26.55 -0.38
C GLU A 69 -7.92 25.70 -0.62
N GLU A 70 -8.08 24.53 -1.29
CA GLU A 70 -7.02 23.56 -1.50
C GLU A 70 -6.37 23.66 -2.89
N THR A 71 -7.03 24.29 -3.88
CA THR A 71 -6.54 24.30 -5.26
C THR A 71 -7.07 25.46 -6.10
N ASP A 72 -6.22 25.93 -7.04
CA ASP A 72 -6.59 26.90 -8.08
C ASP A 72 -7.12 26.22 -9.37
N ILE A 73 -7.17 24.88 -9.43
CA ILE A 73 -7.69 24.15 -10.61
C ILE A 73 -9.17 24.48 -10.81
N ALA A 74 -9.55 24.76 -12.05
CA ALA A 74 -10.92 25.15 -12.40
C ALA A 74 -11.94 24.06 -12.10
N PHE A 75 -13.13 24.45 -11.62
CA PHE A 75 -14.24 23.55 -11.34
C PHE A 75 -15.36 23.71 -12.37
N HIS A 76 -15.84 22.61 -12.91
CA HIS A 76 -17.11 22.48 -13.62
C HIS A 76 -18.12 21.90 -12.65
N ASN A 77 -18.90 22.78 -12.04
CA ASN A 77 -19.83 22.40 -10.98
C ASN A 77 -21.14 21.83 -11.54
N TRP A 78 -21.76 20.94 -10.77
CA TRP A 78 -23.07 20.41 -11.03
C TRP A 78 -23.87 20.27 -9.73
N ALA A 79 -25.20 20.40 -9.81
CA ALA A 79 -26.14 20.29 -8.69
C ALA A 79 -26.98 19.01 -8.79
N ASP A 80 -27.52 18.53 -7.67
CA ASP A 80 -28.24 17.24 -7.60
C ASP A 80 -29.49 17.21 -8.50
N ASP A 81 -30.12 18.37 -8.77
CA ASP A 81 -31.29 18.49 -9.63
C ASP A 81 -30.96 18.57 -11.13
N GLU A 82 -29.71 18.86 -11.49
CA GLU A 82 -29.22 18.97 -12.87
C GLU A 82 -28.50 17.70 -13.33
N GLY A 83 -27.84 17.01 -12.40
CA GLY A 83 -26.96 15.88 -12.68
C GLY A 83 -25.61 16.29 -13.30
N PRO A 84 -24.66 15.37 -13.42
CA PRO A 84 -23.28 15.66 -13.79
C PRO A 84 -23.02 15.77 -15.31
N ASP A 85 -23.95 15.31 -16.18
CA ASP A 85 -23.68 15.10 -17.61
C ASP A 85 -23.28 16.38 -18.35
N ALA A 86 -24.01 17.48 -18.15
CA ALA A 86 -23.74 18.75 -18.80
C ALA A 86 -22.42 19.38 -18.32
N ALA A 87 -22.14 19.27 -17.02
CA ALA A 87 -20.89 19.74 -16.44
C ALA A 87 -19.69 18.91 -16.92
N LEU A 88 -19.85 17.60 -17.04
CA LEU A 88 -18.81 16.71 -17.61
C LEU A 88 -18.51 17.05 -19.07
N ALA A 89 -19.53 17.25 -19.89
CA ALA A 89 -19.33 17.66 -21.29
C ALA A 89 -18.61 19.00 -21.40
N SER A 90 -18.95 19.98 -20.52
CA SER A 90 -18.28 21.26 -20.42
C SER A 90 -16.82 21.11 -19.98
N ALA A 91 -16.54 20.29 -18.97
CA ALA A 91 -15.21 19.99 -18.46
C ALA A 91 -14.31 19.40 -19.56
N LEU A 92 -14.78 18.34 -20.23
CA LEU A 92 -14.06 17.69 -21.34
C LEU A 92 -13.75 18.66 -22.48
N LYS A 93 -14.70 19.55 -22.82
CA LYS A 93 -14.50 20.60 -23.83
C LYS A 93 -13.44 21.58 -23.38
N ALA A 94 -13.48 22.05 -22.14
CA ALA A 94 -12.58 23.09 -21.61
C ALA A 94 -11.11 22.64 -21.64
N ILE A 95 -10.82 21.37 -21.38
CA ILE A 95 -9.46 20.81 -21.42
C ILE A 95 -9.11 20.15 -22.78
N GLY A 96 -9.94 20.33 -23.81
CA GLY A 96 -9.69 19.78 -25.16
C GLY A 96 -9.80 18.27 -25.27
N ALA A 97 -10.49 17.58 -24.35
CA ALA A 97 -10.61 16.13 -24.29
C ALA A 97 -11.97 15.59 -24.78
N LYS A 98 -12.85 16.41 -25.37
CA LYS A 98 -14.19 15.98 -25.83
C LYS A 98 -14.18 14.86 -26.87
N ASP A 99 -13.08 14.70 -27.60
CA ASP A 99 -12.88 13.68 -28.66
C ASP A 99 -11.77 12.69 -28.24
N ALA A 100 -11.48 12.54 -26.94
CA ALA A 100 -10.46 11.64 -26.43
C ALA A 100 -10.74 10.20 -26.86
N ARG A 101 -9.71 9.51 -27.35
CA ARG A 101 -9.78 8.12 -27.84
C ARG A 101 -9.02 7.12 -26.96
N SER A 102 -8.18 7.64 -26.07
CA SER A 102 -7.42 6.85 -25.09
C SER A 102 -7.60 7.49 -23.70
N VAL A 103 -8.29 6.77 -22.82
CA VAL A 103 -8.67 7.24 -21.49
C VAL A 103 -8.06 6.35 -20.43
N VAL A 104 -7.36 6.92 -19.47
CA VAL A 104 -6.97 6.24 -18.24
C VAL A 104 -7.99 6.54 -17.16
N VAL A 105 -8.50 5.48 -16.54
CA VAL A 105 -9.50 5.51 -15.48
C VAL A 105 -8.82 5.03 -14.18
N ASP A 106 -9.02 5.77 -13.11
CA ASP A 106 -8.58 5.36 -11.77
C ASP A 106 -9.27 4.05 -11.37
N GLU A 107 -8.50 3.00 -11.15
CA GLU A 107 -9.00 1.66 -10.77
C GLU A 107 -9.66 1.64 -9.37
N THR A 108 -9.45 2.68 -8.58
CA THR A 108 -10.02 2.80 -7.23
C THR A 108 -11.29 3.63 -7.19
N MET A 109 -11.64 4.34 -8.29
CA MET A 109 -12.86 5.13 -8.33
C MET A 109 -14.12 4.24 -8.36
N ARG A 110 -15.24 4.80 -7.94
CA ARG A 110 -16.53 4.12 -8.06
C ARG A 110 -16.84 3.76 -9.51
N ALA A 111 -17.40 2.58 -9.71
CA ALA A 111 -17.73 2.08 -11.04
C ALA A 111 -18.73 2.98 -11.80
N ASP A 112 -19.68 3.62 -11.08
CA ASP A 112 -20.64 4.55 -11.68
C ASP A 112 -19.96 5.82 -12.22
N PHE A 113 -18.89 6.31 -11.59
CA PHE A 113 -18.10 7.43 -12.10
C PHE A 113 -17.34 7.05 -13.38
N ALA A 114 -16.74 5.87 -13.39
CA ALA A 114 -16.08 5.34 -14.58
C ALA A 114 -17.07 5.18 -15.75
N LEU A 115 -18.26 4.62 -15.48
CA LEU A 115 -19.31 4.43 -16.51
C LEU A 115 -19.86 5.78 -17.03
N LEU A 116 -20.04 6.78 -16.17
CA LEU A 116 -20.43 8.13 -16.56
C LEU A 116 -19.41 8.71 -17.56
N LEU A 117 -18.11 8.67 -17.22
CA LEU A 117 -17.05 9.16 -18.08
C LEU A 117 -16.98 8.42 -19.41
N LEU A 118 -16.97 7.09 -19.39
CA LEU A 118 -16.88 6.28 -20.59
C LEU A 118 -18.13 6.40 -21.47
N GLY A 119 -19.31 6.63 -20.87
CA GLY A 119 -20.54 6.96 -21.58
C GLY A 119 -20.47 8.28 -22.35
N ALA A 120 -19.75 9.28 -21.80
CA ALA A 120 -19.51 10.56 -22.46
C ALA A 120 -18.46 10.48 -23.61
N LEU A 121 -17.65 9.40 -23.65
CA LEU A 121 -16.58 9.18 -24.62
C LEU A 121 -16.76 7.82 -25.35
N PRO A 122 -17.84 7.63 -26.10
CA PRO A 122 -18.16 6.36 -26.73
C PRO A 122 -17.08 5.96 -27.73
N GLY A 123 -16.59 4.71 -27.60
CA GLY A 123 -15.55 4.16 -28.46
C GLY A 123 -14.11 4.52 -28.05
N ALA A 124 -13.90 5.25 -26.97
CA ALA A 124 -12.58 5.44 -26.39
C ALA A 124 -12.03 4.09 -25.84
N LYS A 125 -10.77 3.81 -26.13
CA LYS A 125 -10.04 2.74 -25.45
C LYS A 125 -9.75 3.20 -24.02
N HIS A 126 -9.83 2.27 -23.07
CA HIS A 126 -9.55 2.59 -21.69
C HIS A 126 -8.49 1.64 -21.11
N ALA A 127 -7.73 2.15 -20.14
CA ALA A 127 -6.75 1.45 -19.34
C ALA A 127 -6.81 1.98 -17.89
N PHE A 128 -6.13 1.30 -17.00
CA PHE A 128 -5.91 1.78 -15.63
C PHE A 128 -4.62 2.59 -15.52
N THR A 129 -4.28 3.01 -14.32
CA THR A 129 -3.25 4.01 -14.05
C THR A 129 -1.81 3.51 -14.19
N ASP A 130 -1.59 2.21 -14.44
CA ASP A 130 -0.29 1.53 -14.39
C ASP A 130 0.83 2.23 -15.17
N ASP A 131 0.51 2.74 -16.38
CA ASP A 131 1.47 3.41 -17.25
C ASP A 131 1.44 4.96 -17.14
N THR A 132 0.72 5.50 -16.18
CA THR A 132 0.54 6.96 -15.99
C THR A 132 0.81 7.38 -14.54
N VAL A 133 -0.21 7.83 -13.83
CA VAL A 133 -0.07 8.28 -12.43
C VAL A 133 0.41 7.16 -11.49
N GLY A 134 -0.01 5.92 -11.73
CA GLY A 134 0.45 4.76 -10.95
C GLY A 134 1.96 4.55 -11.09
N ALA A 135 2.51 4.61 -12.32
CA ALA A 135 3.94 4.52 -12.56
C ALA A 135 4.75 5.63 -11.86
N LEU A 136 4.20 6.84 -11.80
CA LEU A 136 4.86 7.96 -11.13
C LEU A 136 4.86 7.78 -9.60
N ARG A 137 3.75 7.30 -9.02
CA ARG A 137 3.61 7.05 -7.59
C ARG A 137 4.54 5.96 -7.05
N MET A 138 4.90 4.97 -7.86
CA MET A 138 5.80 3.90 -7.41
C MET A 138 7.13 4.43 -6.89
N ARG A 139 7.66 5.52 -7.46
CA ARG A 139 8.93 6.15 -7.02
C ARG A 139 8.63 7.28 -6.04
N LYS A 140 9.15 7.15 -4.84
CA LYS A 140 8.96 8.11 -3.76
C LYS A 140 9.97 9.25 -3.83
N SER A 141 9.47 10.45 -3.63
CA SER A 141 10.34 11.60 -3.38
C SER A 141 11.00 11.48 -2.01
N GLU A 142 12.04 12.28 -1.76
CA GLU A 142 12.70 12.30 -0.45
C GLU A 142 11.76 12.77 0.68
N SER A 143 10.78 13.64 0.37
CA SER A 143 9.75 14.05 1.33
C SER A 143 8.81 12.90 1.68
N GLU A 144 8.35 12.13 0.69
CA GLU A 144 7.52 10.95 0.91
C GLU A 144 8.29 9.85 1.68
N PHE A 145 9.57 9.65 1.35
CA PHE A 145 10.45 8.75 2.10
C PHE A 145 10.56 9.15 3.58
N ALA A 146 10.77 10.42 3.87
CA ALA A 146 10.87 10.91 5.25
C ALA A 146 9.57 10.68 6.04
N MET A 147 8.40 10.85 5.40
CA MET A 147 7.09 10.58 6.01
C MET A 147 6.89 9.08 6.28
N LEU A 148 7.21 8.22 5.31
CA LEU A 148 7.16 6.76 5.48
C LEU A 148 8.12 6.30 6.60
N LYS A 149 9.33 6.85 6.67
CA LYS A 149 10.30 6.55 7.74
C LYS A 149 9.75 6.96 9.13
N THR A 150 9.04 8.08 9.20
CA THR A 150 8.38 8.54 10.43
C THR A 150 7.29 7.55 10.86
N SER A 151 6.48 7.06 9.93
CA SER A 151 5.43 6.07 10.21
C SER A 151 6.03 4.72 10.62
N ALA A 152 7.10 4.27 9.97
CA ALA A 152 7.82 3.04 10.34
C ALA A 152 8.38 3.12 11.77
N ALA A 153 8.92 4.28 12.18
CA ALA A 153 9.40 4.46 13.55
C ALA A 153 8.28 4.37 14.60
N VAL A 154 7.06 4.78 14.27
CA VAL A 154 5.89 4.58 15.14
C VAL A 154 5.55 3.10 15.27
N ALA A 155 5.58 2.35 14.16
CA ALA A 155 5.34 0.92 14.18
C ALA A 155 6.43 0.15 14.95
N ASP A 156 7.70 0.54 14.83
CA ASP A 156 8.81 -0.03 15.63
C ASP A 156 8.54 0.11 17.13
N ARG A 157 8.11 1.30 17.59
CA ARG A 157 7.80 1.52 19.02
C ARG A 157 6.58 0.72 19.48
N ALA A 158 5.53 0.62 18.64
CA ALA A 158 4.37 -0.21 18.94
C ALA A 158 4.74 -1.69 19.04
N MET A 159 5.62 -2.18 18.16
CA MET A 159 6.14 -3.55 18.19
C MET A 159 6.95 -3.81 19.46
N GLN A 160 7.82 -2.89 19.87
CA GLN A 160 8.57 -3.00 21.12
C GLN A 160 7.65 -3.03 22.35
N LEU A 161 6.57 -2.23 22.34
CA LEU A 161 5.55 -2.27 23.39
C LEU A 161 4.84 -3.63 23.41
N ALA A 162 4.49 -4.17 22.25
CA ALA A 162 3.89 -5.50 22.14
C ALA A 162 4.80 -6.59 22.71
N PHE A 163 6.10 -6.55 22.40
CA PHE A 163 7.10 -7.45 22.96
C PHE A 163 7.17 -7.41 24.49
N GLY A 164 7.06 -6.20 25.06
CA GLY A 164 7.07 -6.02 26.51
C GLY A 164 5.76 -6.38 27.21
N SER A 165 4.66 -6.45 26.50
CA SER A 165 3.31 -6.62 27.03
C SER A 165 2.82 -8.06 27.00
N ILE A 166 3.23 -8.85 26.00
CA ILE A 166 2.74 -10.19 25.74
C ILE A 166 3.11 -11.15 26.89
N ARG A 167 2.12 -11.95 27.36
CA ARG A 167 2.27 -12.90 28.45
C ARG A 167 1.25 -14.04 28.34
N PRO A 168 1.49 -15.19 28.98
CA PRO A 168 0.48 -16.25 29.08
C PRO A 168 -0.83 -15.73 29.67
N GLY A 169 -1.97 -16.19 29.14
CA GLY A 169 -3.31 -15.80 29.59
C GLY A 169 -3.86 -14.49 29.00
N MET A 170 -3.02 -13.64 28.38
CA MET A 170 -3.47 -12.49 27.59
C MET A 170 -4.09 -12.99 26.28
N SER A 171 -5.17 -12.36 25.81
CA SER A 171 -5.76 -12.68 24.52
C SER A 171 -5.09 -11.93 23.37
N GLU A 172 -5.26 -12.42 22.15
CA GLU A 172 -4.82 -11.75 20.92
C GLU A 172 -5.42 -10.34 20.82
N ARG A 173 -6.71 -10.21 21.14
CA ARG A 173 -7.43 -8.92 21.12
C ARG A 173 -6.90 -7.92 22.16
N GLU A 174 -6.57 -8.38 23.36
CA GLU A 174 -5.96 -7.52 24.39
C GLU A 174 -4.63 -6.94 23.89
N LEU A 175 -3.78 -7.76 23.25
CA LEU A 175 -2.52 -7.28 22.69
C LEU A 175 -2.75 -6.33 21.50
N ALA A 176 -3.68 -6.65 20.60
CA ALA A 176 -4.05 -5.78 19.48
C ALA A 176 -4.59 -4.42 19.96
N THR A 177 -5.34 -4.38 21.06
CA THR A 177 -5.82 -3.14 21.69
C THR A 177 -4.66 -2.30 22.22
N ILE A 178 -3.70 -2.90 22.94
CA ILE A 178 -2.52 -2.20 23.43
C ILE A 178 -1.72 -1.55 22.28
N ILE A 179 -1.58 -2.25 21.16
CA ILE A 179 -0.91 -1.74 19.96
C ILE A 179 -1.67 -0.55 19.38
N SER A 180 -2.99 -0.68 19.21
CA SER A 180 -3.86 0.38 18.66
C SER A 180 -3.89 1.63 19.55
N ASP A 181 -3.93 1.45 20.87
CA ASP A 181 -3.88 2.55 21.83
C ASP A 181 -2.53 3.28 21.77
N HIS A 182 -1.44 2.54 21.56
CA HIS A 182 -0.13 3.16 21.36
C HIS A 182 -0.10 3.97 20.06
N PHE A 183 -0.61 3.46 18.94
CA PHE A 183 -0.70 4.22 17.70
C PHE A 183 -1.49 5.53 17.90
N ALA A 184 -2.64 5.46 18.57
CA ALA A 184 -3.45 6.63 18.88
C ALA A 184 -2.68 7.64 19.75
N SER A 185 -1.93 7.18 20.76
CA SER A 185 -1.11 8.03 21.63
C SER A 185 0.01 8.77 20.89
N GLU A 186 0.49 8.20 19.79
CA GLU A 186 1.49 8.79 18.88
C GLU A 186 0.85 9.71 17.82
N GLY A 187 -0.48 9.89 17.83
CA GLY A 187 -1.22 10.63 16.79
C GLY A 187 -1.24 9.93 15.45
N ALA A 188 -1.22 8.60 15.45
CA ALA A 188 -1.35 7.75 14.28
C ALA A 188 -2.69 6.99 14.29
N ALA A 189 -3.30 6.80 13.12
CA ALA A 189 -4.50 5.98 12.99
C ALA A 189 -4.10 4.52 12.72
N THR A 190 -4.64 3.58 13.48
CA THR A 190 -4.46 2.15 13.23
C THR A 190 -5.04 1.79 11.86
N LEU A 191 -4.25 1.14 11.02
CA LEU A 191 -4.71 0.55 9.76
C LEU A 191 -5.14 -0.90 9.97
N PHE A 192 -4.30 -1.68 10.62
CA PHE A 192 -4.57 -3.06 10.98
C PHE A 192 -3.70 -3.51 12.15
N THR A 193 -4.17 -4.57 12.83
CA THR A 193 -3.42 -5.29 13.86
C THR A 193 -3.75 -6.78 13.74
N ILE A 194 -2.85 -7.54 13.15
CA ILE A 194 -2.94 -8.99 13.06
C ILE A 194 -2.07 -9.59 14.16
N VAL A 195 -2.71 -10.19 15.14
CA VAL A 195 -2.04 -10.90 16.24
C VAL A 195 -2.55 -12.34 16.24
N GLY A 196 -1.73 -13.28 15.77
CA GLY A 196 -2.10 -14.69 15.65
C GLY A 196 -1.19 -15.59 16.49
N GLY A 197 -1.71 -16.13 17.59
CA GLY A 197 -0.98 -17.02 18.51
C GLY A 197 -1.11 -18.51 18.15
N GLY A 198 -0.02 -19.28 18.19
CA GLY A 198 -0.01 -20.71 17.91
C GLY A 198 -0.69 -21.05 16.59
N PRO A 199 -1.73 -21.93 16.58
CA PRO A 199 -2.43 -22.31 15.34
C PRO A 199 -3.05 -21.17 14.57
N ASN A 200 -3.43 -20.06 15.22
CA ASN A 200 -4.01 -18.88 14.56
C ASN A 200 -2.97 -18.14 13.71
N GLY A 201 -1.69 -18.20 14.07
CA GLY A 201 -0.60 -17.67 13.26
C GLY A 201 -0.45 -18.36 11.90
N ALA A 202 -1.04 -19.56 11.71
CA ALA A 202 -1.06 -20.24 10.42
C ALA A 202 -2.05 -19.64 9.40
N PHE A 203 -2.81 -18.60 9.76
CA PHE A 203 -3.70 -17.84 8.87
C PHE A 203 -3.08 -16.47 8.60
N PRO A 204 -2.61 -16.18 7.37
CA PRO A 204 -1.90 -14.93 7.05
C PRO A 204 -2.68 -13.65 7.42
N HIS A 205 -4.00 -13.64 7.20
CA HIS A 205 -4.89 -12.53 7.53
C HIS A 205 -5.81 -12.87 8.71
N HIS A 206 -5.24 -13.44 9.78
CA HIS A 206 -5.98 -13.77 10.99
C HIS A 206 -6.61 -12.51 11.61
N GLN A 207 -7.84 -12.63 12.08
CA GLN A 207 -8.48 -11.58 12.87
C GLN A 207 -8.26 -11.85 14.36
N SER A 208 -7.55 -10.95 15.04
CA SER A 208 -7.21 -11.06 16.46
C SER A 208 -8.45 -11.28 17.32
N GLY A 209 -8.49 -12.41 18.01
CA GLY A 209 -9.66 -12.90 18.75
C GLY A 209 -9.44 -13.04 20.26
N GLU A 210 -10.32 -13.84 20.88
CA GLU A 210 -10.29 -14.09 22.34
C GLU A 210 -9.38 -15.27 22.73
N ARG A 211 -8.70 -15.90 21.76
CA ARG A 211 -7.73 -16.94 22.07
C ARG A 211 -6.65 -16.38 22.98
N LYS A 212 -6.43 -17.07 24.10
CA LYS A 212 -5.40 -16.71 25.06
C LYS A 212 -4.07 -17.35 24.72
N PHE A 213 -3.00 -16.61 24.82
CA PHE A 213 -1.65 -17.14 24.65
C PHE A 213 -1.33 -18.13 25.75
N VAL A 214 -0.65 -19.20 25.35
CA VAL A 214 -0.12 -20.21 26.26
C VAL A 214 1.40 -20.31 26.07
N GLU A 215 2.10 -20.84 27.07
CA GLU A 215 3.52 -21.12 26.94
C GLU A 215 3.77 -22.09 25.78
N GLY A 216 4.74 -21.78 24.93
CA GLY A 216 5.03 -22.53 23.71
C GLY A 216 4.35 -21.98 22.45
N ASP A 217 3.50 -20.94 22.53
CA ASP A 217 2.97 -20.30 21.35
C ASP A 217 4.05 -19.49 20.59
N ALA A 218 4.14 -19.70 19.29
CA ALA A 218 4.71 -18.75 18.38
C ALA A 218 3.59 -17.77 17.94
N VAL A 219 3.85 -16.46 18.04
CA VAL A 219 2.87 -15.43 17.75
C VAL A 219 3.37 -14.57 16.59
N VAL A 220 2.58 -14.51 15.53
CA VAL A 220 2.73 -13.51 14.46
C VAL A 220 2.15 -12.21 14.97
N ILE A 221 2.94 -11.14 14.93
CA ILE A 221 2.46 -9.76 15.17
C ILE A 221 2.76 -8.99 13.90
N ASP A 222 1.71 -8.59 13.20
CA ASP A 222 1.75 -7.85 11.96
C ASP A 222 0.88 -6.61 12.09
N ILE A 223 1.50 -5.43 12.02
CA ILE A 223 0.88 -4.17 12.42
C ILE A 223 1.22 -3.03 11.49
N GLY A 224 0.22 -2.21 11.23
CA GLY A 224 0.37 -1.00 10.44
C GLY A 224 -0.47 0.16 10.96
N ALA A 225 0.08 1.35 10.87
CA ALA A 225 -0.59 2.59 11.21
C ALA A 225 -0.36 3.67 10.16
N ARG A 226 -1.20 4.69 10.14
CA ARG A 226 -1.06 5.86 9.26
C ARG A 226 -0.72 7.09 10.07
N LYS A 227 0.41 7.72 9.78
CA LYS A 227 0.80 8.99 10.38
C LYS A 227 1.15 10.01 9.30
N GLY A 228 0.58 11.22 9.39
CA GLY A 228 0.83 12.27 8.39
C GLY A 228 0.44 11.88 6.96
N GLY A 229 -0.59 11.03 6.81
CA GLY A 229 -1.05 10.55 5.50
C GLY A 229 -0.34 9.29 4.98
N PHE A 230 0.79 8.88 5.57
CA PHE A 230 1.58 7.74 5.10
C PHE A 230 1.47 6.52 6.03
N PRO A 231 1.29 5.30 5.48
CA PRO A 231 1.21 4.06 6.25
C PRO A 231 2.57 3.57 6.73
N SER A 232 2.53 2.65 7.68
CA SER A 232 3.61 1.74 8.03
C SER A 232 3.13 0.31 7.95
N ASP A 233 4.06 -0.62 7.83
CA ASP A 233 3.83 -2.04 7.79
C ASP A 233 5.05 -2.79 8.36
N ILE A 234 4.82 -3.75 9.27
CA ILE A 234 5.89 -4.55 9.86
C ILE A 234 5.35 -5.84 10.49
N THR A 235 5.96 -6.96 10.16
CA THR A 235 5.71 -8.23 10.83
C THR A 235 6.94 -8.71 11.60
N ARG A 236 6.73 -9.09 12.87
CA ARG A 236 7.73 -9.73 13.73
C ARG A 236 7.13 -10.90 14.49
N MET A 237 8.02 -11.79 14.95
CA MET A 237 7.65 -12.99 15.68
C MET A 237 8.00 -12.90 17.15
N VAL A 238 7.09 -13.44 17.99
CA VAL A 238 7.31 -13.59 19.43
C VAL A 238 7.03 -15.04 19.83
N ALA A 239 7.84 -15.63 20.70
CA ALA A 239 7.47 -16.86 21.39
C ALA A 239 7.08 -16.56 22.84
N VAL A 240 5.99 -17.14 23.28
CA VAL A 240 5.52 -17.06 24.67
C VAL A 240 6.29 -18.09 25.50
N GLY A 241 7.29 -17.61 26.25
CA GLY A 241 8.24 -18.44 26.97
C GLY A 241 9.26 -19.10 26.05
N ARG A 242 8.99 -20.26 25.51
CA ARG A 242 9.87 -20.99 24.57
C ARG A 242 9.18 -21.17 23.21
N PRO A 243 9.92 -21.22 22.10
CA PRO A 243 9.33 -21.52 20.80
C PRO A 243 8.81 -22.98 20.75
N PRO A 244 7.79 -23.26 19.90
CA PRO A 244 7.30 -24.61 19.69
C PRO A 244 8.31 -25.45 18.91
N ASP A 245 8.16 -26.77 18.97
CA ASP A 245 9.06 -27.73 18.30
C ASP A 245 9.11 -27.48 16.77
N GLY A 246 10.34 -27.45 16.23
CA GLY A 246 10.63 -27.20 14.81
C GLY A 246 10.49 -25.73 14.38
N TYR A 247 10.23 -24.80 15.30
CA TYR A 247 10.11 -23.39 14.99
C TYR A 247 11.41 -22.80 14.44
N GLU A 248 12.54 -23.07 15.11
CA GLU A 248 13.85 -22.48 14.74
C GLU A 248 14.28 -22.87 13.32
N GLU A 249 14.00 -24.11 12.90
CA GLU A 249 14.25 -24.57 11.54
C GLU A 249 13.44 -23.78 10.52
N VAL A 250 12.13 -23.62 10.75
CA VAL A 250 11.23 -22.89 9.84
C VAL A 250 11.57 -21.41 9.83
N HIS A 251 11.87 -20.82 10.98
CA HIS A 251 12.29 -19.42 11.09
C HIS A 251 13.57 -19.15 10.27
N ALA A 252 14.55 -20.02 10.38
CA ALA A 252 15.78 -19.92 9.61
C ALA A 252 15.55 -20.02 8.09
N VAL A 253 14.54 -20.77 7.65
CA VAL A 253 14.14 -20.82 6.23
C VAL A 253 13.54 -19.49 5.79
N VAL A 254 12.59 -18.94 6.58
CA VAL A 254 11.95 -17.66 6.27
C VAL A 254 12.98 -16.52 6.25
N GLU A 255 13.89 -16.47 7.24
CA GLU A 255 14.97 -15.45 7.26
C GLU A 255 15.86 -15.55 6.02
N ARG A 256 16.26 -16.76 5.60
CA ARG A 256 17.02 -16.93 4.35
C ARG A 256 16.22 -16.49 3.12
N ALA A 257 14.89 -16.68 3.12
CA ALA A 257 14.04 -16.23 2.02
C ALA A 257 13.95 -14.69 1.96
N VAL A 258 13.81 -14.01 3.12
CA VAL A 258 13.91 -12.54 3.19
C VAL A 258 15.26 -12.08 2.64
N GLN A 259 16.36 -12.68 3.11
CA GLN A 259 17.70 -12.29 2.67
C GLN A 259 17.91 -12.53 1.16
N ALA A 260 17.35 -13.62 0.60
CA ALA A 260 17.41 -13.89 -0.83
C ALA A 260 16.64 -12.82 -1.64
N ALA A 261 15.45 -12.42 -1.18
CA ALA A 261 14.68 -11.32 -1.79
C ALA A 261 15.44 -9.99 -1.70
N MET A 262 16.01 -9.65 -0.52
CA MET A 262 16.84 -8.45 -0.33
C MET A 262 18.05 -8.42 -1.30
N ASN A 263 18.71 -9.55 -1.47
CA ASN A 263 19.84 -9.66 -2.37
C ASN A 263 19.46 -9.56 -3.85
N ALA A 264 18.27 -10.05 -4.22
CA ALA A 264 17.77 -10.00 -5.59
C ALA A 264 17.20 -8.60 -5.95
N ALA A 265 16.69 -7.85 -4.99
CA ALA A 265 16.10 -6.54 -5.23
C ALA A 265 17.18 -5.51 -5.61
N ARG A 266 17.24 -5.19 -6.91
CA ARG A 266 18.17 -4.19 -7.48
C ARG A 266 17.46 -3.40 -8.58
N PRO A 267 17.84 -2.14 -8.83
CA PRO A 267 17.38 -1.42 -10.00
C PRO A 267 17.64 -2.21 -11.28
N GLY A 268 16.63 -2.30 -12.16
CA GLY A 268 16.68 -3.05 -13.41
C GLY A 268 16.23 -4.52 -13.31
N VAL A 269 16.03 -5.06 -12.11
CA VAL A 269 15.51 -6.43 -11.90
C VAL A 269 13.98 -6.41 -11.99
N LYS A 270 13.37 -7.46 -12.51
CA LYS A 270 11.89 -7.57 -12.49
C LYS A 270 11.39 -8.03 -11.13
N ALA A 271 10.26 -7.51 -10.70
CA ALA A 271 9.65 -7.85 -9.42
C ALA A 271 9.39 -9.36 -9.25
N LYS A 272 9.04 -10.07 -10.34
CA LYS A 272 8.89 -11.54 -10.33
C LYS A 272 10.18 -12.30 -10.00
N ASP A 273 11.35 -11.75 -10.33
CA ASP A 273 12.62 -12.40 -10.06
C ASP A 273 12.98 -12.27 -8.56
N VAL A 274 12.54 -11.19 -7.91
CA VAL A 274 12.63 -11.03 -6.45
C VAL A 274 11.68 -12.02 -5.73
N ASP A 275 10.44 -12.17 -6.21
CA ASP A 275 9.52 -13.20 -5.69
C ASP A 275 10.12 -14.61 -5.86
N ALA A 276 10.66 -14.91 -7.03
CA ALA A 276 11.28 -16.20 -7.31
C ALA A 276 12.45 -16.51 -6.37
N ALA A 277 13.27 -15.51 -6.02
CA ALA A 277 14.39 -15.70 -5.11
C ALA A 277 13.93 -16.14 -3.71
N ALA A 278 12.92 -15.48 -3.13
CA ALA A 278 12.36 -15.89 -1.83
C ALA A 278 11.66 -17.25 -1.92
N ARG A 279 10.83 -17.44 -2.93
CA ARG A 279 10.00 -18.63 -3.12
C ARG A 279 10.83 -19.89 -3.34
N THR A 280 11.94 -19.80 -4.06
CA THR A 280 12.86 -20.91 -4.30
C THR A 280 13.46 -21.40 -2.99
N VAL A 281 13.94 -20.50 -2.11
CA VAL A 281 14.49 -20.89 -0.80
C VAL A 281 13.47 -21.68 0.04
N ILE A 282 12.22 -21.23 0.05
CA ILE A 282 11.14 -21.90 0.80
C ILE A 282 10.77 -23.24 0.15
N ALA A 283 10.72 -23.32 -1.17
CA ALA A 283 10.39 -24.53 -1.92
C ALA A 283 11.47 -25.61 -1.76
N ASP A 284 12.75 -25.26 -1.89
CA ASP A 284 13.89 -26.16 -1.75
C ASP A 284 14.01 -26.75 -0.33
N ALA A 285 13.54 -25.98 0.67
CA ALA A 285 13.42 -26.47 2.06
C ALA A 285 12.19 -27.38 2.29
N GLY A 286 11.37 -27.66 1.27
CA GLY A 286 10.18 -28.51 1.35
C GLY A 286 8.91 -27.81 1.83
N TYR A 287 8.92 -26.50 2.00
CA TYR A 287 7.79 -25.72 2.51
C TYR A 287 7.00 -24.96 1.41
N GLY A 288 7.29 -25.15 0.13
CA GLY A 288 6.71 -24.37 -0.98
C GLY A 288 5.19 -24.27 -0.97
N LYS A 289 4.46 -25.35 -0.62
CA LYS A 289 2.98 -25.36 -0.52
C LYS A 289 2.43 -24.52 0.65
N TYR A 290 3.27 -24.11 1.57
CA TYR A 290 2.90 -23.31 2.74
C TYR A 290 3.22 -21.83 2.60
N PHE A 291 3.81 -21.41 1.49
CA PHE A 291 3.97 -20.00 1.13
C PHE A 291 2.89 -19.60 0.12
N VAL A 292 1.78 -19.08 0.62
CA VAL A 292 0.50 -18.97 -0.11
C VAL A 292 0.17 -17.57 -0.62
N HIS A 293 1.04 -16.59 -0.38
CA HIS A 293 0.82 -15.21 -0.85
C HIS A 293 2.03 -14.70 -1.65
N ARG A 294 1.96 -13.47 -2.15
CA ARG A 294 3.05 -12.76 -2.82
C ARG A 294 4.19 -12.45 -1.84
N THR A 295 5.38 -12.24 -2.36
CA THR A 295 6.54 -11.88 -1.53
C THR A 295 6.48 -10.45 -1.00
N GLY A 296 5.66 -9.56 -1.62
CA GLY A 296 5.50 -8.21 -1.13
C GLY A 296 4.61 -7.33 -2.02
N HIS A 297 4.44 -6.10 -1.57
CA HIS A 297 3.64 -5.06 -2.22
C HIS A 297 4.27 -3.68 -2.01
N GLY A 298 3.98 -2.73 -2.90
CA GLY A 298 4.35 -1.34 -2.70
C GLY A 298 3.63 -0.71 -1.52
N LEU A 299 4.25 0.30 -0.97
CA LEU A 299 3.73 1.12 0.12
C LEU A 299 3.96 2.60 -0.21
N GLY A 300 2.95 3.44 -0.02
CA GLY A 300 3.03 4.88 -0.32
C GLY A 300 1.91 5.65 0.36
N ILE A 301 0.99 6.23 -0.38
CA ILE A 301 -0.25 6.76 0.20
C ILE A 301 -1.19 5.61 0.56
N ASP A 302 -1.23 4.57 -0.26
CA ASP A 302 -1.95 3.34 0.09
C ASP A 302 -1.05 2.38 0.88
N GLY A 303 -1.65 1.57 1.76
CA GLY A 303 -0.96 0.46 2.42
C GLY A 303 -0.53 -0.61 1.42
N HIS A 304 -1.33 -0.83 0.38
CA HIS A 304 -1.00 -1.71 -0.73
C HIS A 304 -1.14 -0.95 -2.06
N GLU A 305 -0.01 -0.76 -2.75
CA GLU A 305 0.05 -0.16 -4.09
C GLU A 305 1.14 -0.84 -4.93
N PRO A 306 1.25 -0.58 -6.24
CA PRO A 306 2.42 -1.05 -7.01
C PRO A 306 3.76 -0.48 -6.48
N PRO A 307 4.88 -1.22 -6.66
CA PRO A 307 4.99 -2.47 -7.38
C PRO A 307 4.57 -3.68 -6.54
N TYR A 308 3.93 -4.67 -7.17
CA TYR A 308 3.66 -5.95 -6.50
C TYR A 308 4.79 -6.95 -6.76
N ILE A 309 5.35 -7.52 -5.68
CA ILE A 309 6.43 -8.51 -5.76
C ILE A 309 5.78 -9.90 -5.82
N THR A 310 5.44 -10.31 -7.04
CA THR A 310 4.69 -11.55 -7.31
C THR A 310 5.27 -12.28 -8.51
N ALA A 311 5.01 -13.58 -8.61
CA ALA A 311 5.51 -14.45 -9.68
C ALA A 311 5.11 -14.01 -11.11
N SER A 312 4.07 -13.20 -11.26
CA SER A 312 3.58 -12.71 -12.57
C SER A 312 3.98 -11.27 -12.88
N SER A 313 4.65 -10.55 -11.97
CA SER A 313 4.93 -9.14 -12.13
C SER A 313 6.12 -8.90 -13.07
N GLU A 314 5.85 -8.30 -14.21
CA GLU A 314 6.88 -7.86 -15.18
C GLU A 314 7.43 -6.46 -14.87
N THR A 315 6.97 -5.82 -13.79
CA THR A 315 7.44 -4.48 -13.36
C THR A 315 8.94 -4.51 -13.15
N VAL A 316 9.66 -3.66 -13.84
CA VAL A 316 11.10 -3.44 -13.63
C VAL A 316 11.25 -2.52 -12.42
N LEU A 317 11.99 -2.98 -11.43
CA LEU A 317 12.24 -2.21 -10.22
C LEU A 317 13.21 -1.06 -10.52
N GLU A 318 12.91 0.11 -9.98
CA GLU A 318 13.69 1.32 -10.16
C GLU A 318 14.04 1.94 -8.81
N GLU A 319 15.11 2.73 -8.80
CA GLU A 319 15.48 3.52 -7.62
C GLU A 319 14.33 4.41 -7.15
N GLY A 320 14.13 4.51 -5.83
CA GLY A 320 13.04 5.25 -5.19
C GLY A 320 11.74 4.44 -5.04
N MET A 321 11.63 3.24 -5.60
CA MET A 321 10.47 2.37 -5.35
C MET A 321 10.50 1.85 -3.92
N VAL A 322 9.33 1.87 -3.26
CA VAL A 322 9.12 1.37 -1.90
C VAL A 322 8.20 0.17 -1.95
N PHE A 323 8.59 -0.93 -1.27
CA PHE A 323 7.81 -2.15 -1.21
C PHE A 323 8.16 -3.00 0.01
N SER A 324 7.23 -3.91 0.41
CA SER A 324 7.49 -4.92 1.43
C SER A 324 8.29 -6.09 0.86
N LEU A 325 9.05 -6.75 1.75
CA LEU A 325 9.61 -8.10 1.55
C LEU A 325 9.19 -8.93 2.76
N GLU A 326 8.20 -9.81 2.58
CA GLU A 326 7.43 -10.45 3.65
C GLU A 326 7.18 -11.96 3.43
N PRO A 327 8.15 -12.75 2.98
CA PRO A 327 7.89 -14.17 2.80
C PRO A 327 7.47 -14.83 4.11
N GLY A 328 6.60 -15.84 4.01
CA GLY A 328 6.07 -16.55 5.17
C GLY A 328 5.83 -18.03 4.92
N ILE A 329 5.83 -18.82 5.99
CA ILE A 329 5.49 -20.25 6.01
C ILE A 329 4.38 -20.45 7.04
N TYR A 330 3.26 -21.02 6.61
CA TYR A 330 2.06 -21.20 7.44
C TYR A 330 1.73 -22.69 7.57
N LEU A 331 2.04 -23.27 8.73
CA LEU A 331 1.85 -24.70 9.01
C LEU A 331 0.49 -24.92 9.68
N PRO A 332 -0.51 -25.48 8.97
CA PRO A 332 -1.86 -25.64 9.52
C PRO A 332 -1.88 -26.35 10.88
N ALA A 333 -2.70 -25.87 11.80
CA ALA A 333 -2.86 -26.34 13.16
C ALA A 333 -1.59 -26.31 14.04
N ARG A 334 -0.52 -25.67 13.57
CA ARG A 334 0.73 -25.52 14.32
C ARG A 334 1.04 -24.04 14.59
N PHE A 335 1.66 -23.37 13.63
CA PHE A 335 2.04 -21.96 13.69
C PHE A 335 2.31 -21.41 12.29
N GLY A 336 2.31 -20.10 12.14
CA GLY A 336 2.88 -19.40 11.00
C GLY A 336 4.11 -18.61 11.39
N ILE A 337 4.94 -18.31 10.40
CA ILE A 337 6.07 -17.38 10.51
C ILE A 337 6.02 -16.44 9.30
N ARG A 338 5.97 -15.15 9.54
CA ARG A 338 6.20 -14.09 8.55
C ARG A 338 7.25 -13.14 9.10
N LEU A 339 8.23 -12.80 8.30
CA LEU A 339 9.23 -11.78 8.61
C LEU A 339 9.16 -10.73 7.51
N GLU A 340 8.93 -9.50 7.90
CA GLU A 340 8.64 -8.42 6.96
C GLU A 340 9.45 -7.18 7.25
N ASP A 341 9.97 -6.60 6.19
CA ASP A 341 10.49 -5.24 6.18
C ASP A 341 9.98 -4.46 4.98
N ILE A 342 9.62 -3.21 5.20
CA ILE A 342 9.48 -2.25 4.12
C ILE A 342 10.86 -1.73 3.76
N VAL A 343 11.11 -1.66 2.45
CA VAL A 343 12.36 -1.14 1.91
C VAL A 343 12.12 -0.06 0.87
N ILE A 344 13.06 0.88 0.76
CA ILE A 344 13.20 1.72 -0.43
C ILE A 344 14.38 1.21 -1.25
N LEU A 345 14.18 1.08 -2.55
CA LEU A 345 15.25 0.66 -3.45
C LEU A 345 16.18 1.83 -3.74
N ARG A 346 17.46 1.67 -3.38
CA ARG A 346 18.53 2.60 -3.68
C ARG A 346 19.41 2.04 -4.81
N THR A 347 20.34 2.83 -5.31
CA THR A 347 21.26 2.44 -6.39
C THR A 347 22.01 1.14 -6.09
N ASP A 348 22.43 0.94 -4.84
CA ASP A 348 23.22 -0.22 -4.37
C ASP A 348 22.37 -1.33 -3.73
N GLY A 349 21.06 -1.16 -3.64
CA GLY A 349 20.10 -2.16 -3.12
C GLY A 349 19.07 -1.59 -2.16
N PRO A 350 18.31 -2.46 -1.47
CA PRO A 350 17.23 -2.04 -0.58
C PRO A 350 17.77 -1.45 0.74
N GLU A 351 17.25 -0.28 1.10
CA GLU A 351 17.40 0.35 2.42
C GLU A 351 16.16 0.05 3.26
N ILE A 352 16.34 -0.58 4.43
CA ILE A 352 15.25 -0.97 5.33
C ILE A 352 14.75 0.24 6.13
N PHE A 353 13.43 0.36 6.31
CA PHE A 353 12.82 1.41 7.13
C PHE A 353 12.87 1.13 8.62
N SER A 354 12.56 -0.11 9.02
CA SER A 354 12.56 -0.51 10.44
C SER A 354 13.95 -0.60 11.01
N SER A 355 14.09 -0.28 12.29
CA SER A 355 15.32 -0.50 13.07
C SER A 355 15.31 -1.81 13.87
N LEU A 356 14.19 -2.54 13.87
CA LEU A 356 14.03 -3.76 14.64
C LEU A 356 14.61 -4.98 13.93
N PRO A 357 15.38 -5.83 14.62
CA PRO A 357 15.85 -7.09 14.06
C PRO A 357 14.68 -8.05 13.77
N ARG A 358 14.91 -9.00 12.87
CA ARG A 358 13.95 -10.07 12.56
C ARG A 358 14.10 -11.30 13.45
N ASP A 359 15.02 -11.25 14.41
CA ASP A 359 15.20 -12.34 15.38
C ASP A 359 13.92 -12.61 16.17
N LEU A 360 13.73 -13.87 16.57
CA LEU A 360 12.64 -14.24 17.45
C LEU A 360 12.75 -13.52 18.79
N HIS A 361 11.73 -12.78 19.16
CA HIS A 361 11.62 -12.23 20.51
C HIS A 361 11.06 -13.29 21.47
N LEU A 362 11.64 -13.42 22.67
CA LEU A 362 11.11 -14.27 23.73
C LEU A 362 10.40 -13.41 24.77
N SER A 363 9.11 -13.69 25.01
CA SER A 363 8.40 -12.96 26.07
C SER A 363 9.02 -13.25 27.45
N LYS A 364 9.03 -12.25 28.31
CA LYS A 364 9.41 -12.45 29.71
C LYS A 364 8.38 -13.38 30.38
N ARG A 365 8.87 -14.26 31.25
CA ARG A 365 8.04 -15.14 32.08
C ARG A 365 7.21 -14.36 33.07
#